data_1994bbbff59f0d7acf3ee8f220c12e42
#
_entry.id   1994bbbff59f0d7acf3ee8f220c12e42
#
_cell.length_a   1.000
_cell.length_b   1.000
_cell.length_c   1.000
_cell.angle_alpha   90.00
_cell.angle_beta   90.00
_cell.angle_gamma   90.00
#
_symmetry.space_group_name_H-M   'P 1'
#
loop_
_entity.id
_entity.type
_entity.pdbx_description
1 polymer ?
#
loop_
_entity_poly.entity_id
_entity_poly.type
_entity_poly.pdbx_seq_one_letter_code
_entity_poly.pdbx_strand_id
1 'polypeptide(L)'
;MFTACVAPDSDPATPTIKAHEGDNVMINVFGAHNEQNQMFNVDRHQWRRHLNQEGSDMIDVEEFGGGEYVQAFFNAGGTYKNPGTYLWMNARTPYKQAGQWGYFKVLPSGDRSILPLGKATPKGVKTASQPTEEEKSASIEEDDRLSMR
;
A
#
# COMPACT_ATOMS: atom_id res chain seq x y z
N MET A 1 12.90 -0.85 -6.61
CA MET A 1 13.95 -1.38 -5.73
C MET A 1 13.78 -0.72 -4.37
N PHE A 2 13.20 -1.41 -3.42
CA PHE A 2 13.13 -0.89 -2.05
C PHE A 2 14.52 -1.07 -1.45
N THR A 3 15.30 0.00 -1.45
CA THR A 3 16.55 0.01 -0.72
C THR A 3 16.17 0.12 0.75
N ALA A 4 16.44 -0.90 1.53
CA ALA A 4 16.42 -0.77 2.98
C ALA A 4 17.43 0.34 3.33
N CYS A 5 16.93 1.53 3.66
CA CYS A 5 17.79 2.59 4.16
C CYS A 5 18.31 2.12 5.51
N VAL A 6 19.57 1.74 5.55
CA VAL A 6 20.28 1.47 6.80
C VAL A 6 20.42 2.81 7.50
N ALA A 7 19.71 3.00 8.62
CA ALA A 7 20.02 4.11 9.50
C ALA A 7 21.45 3.93 10.07
N PRO A 8 22.22 5.00 10.24
CA PRO A 8 23.64 4.89 10.60
C PRO A 8 23.93 4.08 11.87
N ASP A 9 22.94 3.91 12.74
CA ASP A 9 23.11 3.33 14.09
C ASP A 9 22.10 2.22 14.41
N SER A 10 21.36 1.65 13.43
CA SER A 10 20.35 0.63 13.70
C SER A 10 20.11 -0.29 12.51
N ASP A 11 19.41 -1.39 12.75
CA ASP A 11 18.91 -2.29 11.72
C ASP A 11 18.14 -1.50 10.63
N PRO A 12 18.18 -1.98 9.36
CA PRO A 12 17.48 -1.33 8.29
C PRO A 12 16.01 -1.10 8.65
N ALA A 13 15.48 0.09 8.35
CA ALA A 13 14.08 0.42 8.57
C ALA A 13 13.21 -0.49 7.68
N THR A 14 12.80 -1.63 8.22
CA THR A 14 11.98 -2.61 7.49
C THR A 14 10.56 -2.07 7.32
N PRO A 15 10.05 -1.98 6.07
CA PRO A 15 8.70 -1.52 5.82
C PRO A 15 7.68 -2.36 6.59
N THR A 16 6.82 -1.70 7.35
CA THR A 16 5.82 -2.37 8.17
C THR A 16 4.42 -1.89 7.82
N ILE A 17 3.57 -2.81 7.37
CA ILE A 17 2.14 -2.60 7.19
C ILE A 17 1.45 -3.06 8.49
N LYS A 18 0.42 -2.33 8.93
CA LYS A 18 -0.34 -2.68 10.14
C LYS A 18 -1.83 -2.72 9.84
N ALA A 19 -2.52 -3.69 10.45
CA ALA A 19 -3.99 -3.81 10.43
C ALA A 19 -4.45 -4.42 11.76
N HIS A 20 -5.72 -4.28 12.12
CA HIS A 20 -6.29 -5.05 13.23
C HIS A 20 -6.73 -6.44 12.74
N GLU A 21 -6.80 -7.38 13.66
CA GLU A 21 -7.33 -8.71 13.38
C GLU A 21 -8.72 -8.64 12.74
N GLY A 22 -8.91 -9.32 11.63
CA GLY A 22 -10.16 -9.36 10.89
C GLY A 22 -10.44 -8.16 9.98
N ASP A 23 -9.57 -7.15 9.95
CA ASP A 23 -9.69 -6.06 8.99
C ASP A 23 -9.62 -6.60 7.55
N ASN A 24 -10.43 -6.02 6.67
CA ASN A 24 -10.32 -6.24 5.24
C ASN A 24 -9.12 -5.46 4.71
N VAL A 25 -8.13 -6.17 4.21
CA VAL A 25 -6.88 -5.59 3.69
C VAL A 25 -6.81 -5.81 2.19
N MET A 26 -6.52 -4.75 1.45
CA MET A 26 -6.19 -4.83 0.03
C MET A 26 -4.77 -4.31 -0.17
N ILE A 27 -3.88 -5.16 -0.67
CA ILE A 27 -2.53 -4.78 -1.07
C ILE A 27 -2.47 -4.76 -2.60
N ASN A 28 -2.13 -3.61 -3.16
CA ASN A 28 -1.89 -3.47 -4.59
C ASN A 28 -0.39 -3.44 -4.82
N VAL A 29 0.11 -4.39 -5.59
CA VAL A 29 1.53 -4.49 -5.96
C VAL A 29 1.65 -4.24 -7.44
N PHE A 30 2.48 -3.28 -7.82
CA PHE A 30 2.74 -2.95 -9.22
C PHE A 30 4.14 -3.39 -9.64
N GLY A 31 4.23 -4.08 -10.76
CA GLY A 31 5.49 -4.54 -11.36
C GLY A 31 6.21 -3.44 -12.11
N ALA A 32 6.89 -2.54 -11.41
CA ALA A 32 7.72 -1.48 -12.01
C ALA A 32 9.09 -2.01 -12.47
N HIS A 33 9.11 -3.15 -13.13
CA HIS A 33 10.31 -3.84 -13.61
C HIS A 33 10.08 -4.33 -15.04
N ASN A 34 11.14 -4.69 -15.75
CA ASN A 34 11.07 -5.05 -17.16
C ASN A 34 11.86 -6.31 -17.56
N GLU A 35 12.45 -7.04 -16.59
CA GLU A 35 13.27 -8.20 -16.94
C GLU A 35 12.65 -9.53 -16.51
N GLN A 36 12.49 -9.75 -15.21
CA GLN A 36 12.08 -11.05 -14.68
C GLN A 36 10.79 -10.94 -13.88
N ASN A 37 9.92 -11.92 -14.03
CA ASN A 37 8.71 -12.01 -13.24
C ASN A 37 9.01 -12.00 -11.74
N GLN A 38 8.14 -11.41 -11.00
CA GLN A 38 8.16 -11.29 -9.54
C GLN A 38 7.07 -12.17 -8.94
N MET A 39 7.18 -12.49 -7.66
CA MET A 39 6.20 -13.33 -6.97
C MET A 39 5.84 -12.66 -5.64
N PHE A 40 4.61 -12.18 -5.52
CA PHE A 40 4.13 -11.58 -4.28
C PHE A 40 3.53 -12.65 -3.37
N ASN A 41 3.90 -12.59 -2.09
CA ASN A 41 3.38 -13.46 -1.03
C ASN A 41 3.16 -12.66 0.25
N VAL A 42 2.12 -13.02 1.00
CA VAL A 42 1.94 -12.61 2.39
C VAL A 42 1.81 -13.88 3.24
N ASP A 43 2.76 -14.09 4.14
CA ASP A 43 2.85 -15.30 4.94
C ASP A 43 1.51 -15.61 5.65
N ARG A 44 1.04 -16.86 5.51
CA ARG A 44 -0.22 -17.37 6.09
C ARG A 44 -1.51 -16.64 5.68
N HIS A 45 -1.47 -15.81 4.64
CA HIS A 45 -2.66 -15.17 4.09
C HIS A 45 -2.93 -15.70 2.69
N GLN A 46 -4.21 -15.90 2.41
CA GLN A 46 -4.69 -16.35 1.10
C GLN A 46 -5.73 -15.38 0.58
N TRP A 47 -5.78 -15.22 -0.73
CA TRP A 47 -6.76 -14.39 -1.42
C TRP A 47 -7.27 -15.05 -2.69
N ARG A 48 -8.40 -14.57 -3.21
CA ARG A 48 -8.90 -15.04 -4.50
C ARG A 48 -8.06 -14.44 -5.62
N ARG A 49 -7.61 -15.27 -6.56
CA ARG A 49 -6.87 -14.80 -7.74
C ARG A 49 -7.67 -13.75 -8.52
N HIS A 50 -8.97 -13.96 -8.70
CA HIS A 50 -9.86 -13.01 -9.35
C HIS A 50 -10.93 -12.56 -8.35
N LEU A 51 -10.79 -11.34 -7.86
CA LEU A 51 -11.57 -10.80 -6.74
C LEU A 51 -13.09 -10.88 -6.96
N ASN A 52 -13.55 -10.60 -8.19
CA ASN A 52 -14.96 -10.51 -8.54
C ASN A 52 -15.51 -11.77 -9.24
N GLN A 53 -14.76 -12.87 -9.23
CA GLN A 53 -15.16 -14.11 -9.88
C GLN A 53 -15.51 -15.17 -8.84
N GLU A 54 -16.77 -15.59 -8.82
CA GLU A 54 -17.21 -16.71 -7.99
C GLU A 54 -16.50 -17.99 -8.42
N GLY A 55 -16.03 -18.81 -7.46
CA GLY A 55 -15.27 -20.02 -7.75
C GLY A 55 -13.81 -19.81 -8.12
N SER A 56 -13.30 -18.57 -8.09
CA SER A 56 -11.87 -18.32 -8.27
C SER A 56 -11.03 -19.03 -7.22
N ASP A 57 -9.87 -19.56 -7.65
CA ASP A 57 -8.92 -20.24 -6.77
C ASP A 57 -8.44 -19.34 -5.63
N MET A 58 -8.24 -19.95 -4.48
CA MET A 58 -7.52 -19.33 -3.36
C MET A 58 -6.03 -19.56 -3.55
N ILE A 59 -5.27 -18.48 -3.56
CA ILE A 59 -3.82 -18.49 -3.74
C ILE A 59 -3.15 -17.76 -2.58
N ASP A 60 -1.91 -18.08 -2.31
CA ASP A 60 -1.04 -17.44 -1.31
C ASP A 60 0.19 -16.78 -1.94
N VAL A 61 0.43 -17.08 -3.20
CA VAL A 61 1.50 -16.50 -4.02
C VAL A 61 0.94 -16.16 -5.39
N GLU A 62 1.29 -15.00 -5.93
CA GLU A 62 0.95 -14.62 -7.30
C GLU A 62 2.17 -14.12 -8.05
N GLU A 63 2.38 -14.67 -9.25
CA GLU A 63 3.41 -14.24 -10.17
C GLU A 63 2.88 -13.11 -11.06
N PHE A 64 3.73 -12.11 -11.32
CA PHE A 64 3.39 -10.98 -12.18
C PHE A 64 4.62 -10.47 -12.93
N GLY A 65 4.39 -9.97 -14.13
CA GLY A 65 5.40 -9.41 -15.03
C GLY A 65 5.54 -7.90 -14.90
N GLY A 66 6.42 -7.35 -15.73
CA GLY A 66 6.59 -5.90 -15.85
C GLY A 66 5.34 -5.22 -16.40
N GLY A 67 4.88 -4.15 -15.74
CA GLY A 67 3.67 -3.43 -16.10
C GLY A 67 2.36 -4.06 -15.59
N GLU A 68 2.41 -5.26 -15.03
CA GLU A 68 1.26 -5.92 -14.40
C GLU A 68 1.09 -5.48 -12.95
N TYR A 69 -0.09 -5.73 -12.40
CA TYR A 69 -0.35 -5.50 -10.99
C TYR A 69 -1.12 -6.67 -10.36
N VAL A 70 -0.88 -6.89 -9.09
CA VAL A 70 -1.56 -7.88 -8.25
C VAL A 70 -2.45 -7.15 -7.25
N GLN A 71 -3.67 -7.65 -7.05
CA GLN A 71 -4.57 -7.24 -5.98
C GLN A 71 -4.75 -8.39 -4.99
N ALA A 72 -4.05 -8.34 -3.87
CA ALA A 72 -4.24 -9.28 -2.79
C ALA A 72 -5.27 -8.73 -1.80
N PHE A 73 -6.48 -9.30 -1.79
CA PHE A 73 -7.56 -8.93 -0.88
C PHE A 73 -7.86 -10.07 0.09
N PHE A 74 -7.61 -9.83 1.38
CA PHE A 74 -7.74 -10.84 2.43
C PHE A 74 -8.10 -10.23 3.78
N ASN A 75 -8.46 -11.08 4.75
CA ASN A 75 -8.66 -10.65 6.14
C ASN A 75 -7.34 -10.72 6.91
N ALA A 76 -7.02 -9.66 7.65
CA ALA A 76 -5.85 -9.61 8.51
C ALA A 76 -5.90 -10.70 9.58
N GLY A 77 -4.80 -11.48 9.70
CA GLY A 77 -4.73 -12.66 10.56
C GLY A 77 -5.26 -13.94 9.92
N GLY A 78 -5.62 -13.89 8.63
CA GLY A 78 -6.12 -15.03 7.87
C GLY A 78 -7.49 -15.52 8.35
N THR A 79 -7.81 -16.77 8.06
CA THR A 79 -9.11 -17.41 8.41
C THR A 79 -9.42 -17.35 9.89
N TYR A 80 -8.40 -17.47 10.74
CA TYR A 80 -8.55 -17.51 12.20
C TYR A 80 -8.38 -16.15 12.87
N LYS A 81 -8.15 -15.09 12.10
CA LYS A 81 -7.95 -13.70 12.59
C LYS A 81 -6.87 -13.60 13.67
N ASN A 82 -5.78 -14.35 13.53
CA ASN A 82 -4.73 -14.40 14.53
C ASN A 82 -3.88 -13.13 14.54
N PRO A 83 -3.77 -12.42 15.67
CA PRO A 83 -2.77 -11.36 15.82
C PRO A 83 -1.36 -11.93 15.73
N GLY A 84 -0.43 -11.16 15.18
CA GLY A 84 0.96 -11.59 15.04
C GLY A 84 1.75 -10.75 14.04
N THR A 85 3.00 -11.13 13.88
CA THR A 85 3.87 -10.53 12.87
C THR A 85 4.11 -11.54 11.75
N TYR A 86 3.72 -11.17 10.56
CA TYR A 86 3.85 -11.94 9.32
C TYR A 86 4.82 -11.24 8.39
N LEU A 87 5.30 -11.93 7.36
CA LEU A 87 6.11 -11.32 6.30
C LEU A 87 5.26 -11.12 5.05
N TRP A 88 5.40 -9.97 4.42
CA TRP A 88 5.13 -9.84 3.00
C TRP A 88 6.46 -9.86 2.25
N MET A 89 6.53 -10.51 1.11
CA MET A 89 7.81 -10.69 0.43
C MET A 89 7.66 -11.02 -1.05
N ASN A 90 8.77 -10.84 -1.76
CA ASN A 90 8.97 -11.53 -3.01
C ASN A 90 9.36 -13.00 -2.73
N ALA A 91 8.55 -13.96 -3.19
CA ALA A 91 8.81 -15.39 -2.95
C ALA A 91 10.04 -15.93 -3.71
N ARG A 92 10.56 -15.19 -4.70
CA ARG A 92 11.81 -15.56 -5.37
C ARG A 92 13.01 -15.21 -4.49
N THR A 93 13.82 -16.23 -4.17
CA THR A 93 14.94 -16.14 -3.23
C THR A 93 15.92 -15.00 -3.51
N PRO A 94 16.39 -14.74 -4.75
CA PRO A 94 17.33 -13.66 -5.01
C PRO A 94 16.80 -12.29 -4.62
N TYR A 95 15.51 -12.02 -4.87
CA TYR A 95 14.88 -10.74 -4.56
C TYR A 95 14.58 -10.59 -3.08
N LYS A 96 14.18 -11.69 -2.42
CA LYS A 96 14.05 -11.70 -0.96
C LYS A 96 15.38 -11.39 -0.27
N GLN A 97 16.46 -12.02 -0.71
CA GLN A 97 17.81 -11.74 -0.18
C GLN A 97 18.28 -10.31 -0.49
N ALA A 98 17.82 -9.72 -1.60
CA ALA A 98 18.08 -8.32 -1.94
C ALA A 98 17.19 -7.31 -1.17
N GLY A 99 16.39 -7.75 -0.20
CA GLY A 99 15.60 -6.88 0.66
C GLY A 99 14.17 -6.61 0.18
N GLN A 100 13.63 -7.39 -0.74
CA GLN A 100 12.22 -7.26 -1.17
C GLN A 100 11.28 -8.01 -0.21
N TRP A 101 11.21 -7.53 1.02
CA TRP A 101 10.33 -8.04 2.06
C TRP A 101 10.06 -6.98 3.13
N GLY A 102 9.05 -7.22 3.94
CA GLY A 102 8.73 -6.38 5.07
C GLY A 102 7.79 -7.09 6.04
N TYR A 103 7.41 -6.38 7.09
CA TYR A 103 6.48 -6.91 8.08
C TYR A 103 5.04 -6.53 7.76
N PHE A 104 4.15 -7.48 7.99
CA PHE A 104 2.73 -7.26 8.11
C PHE A 104 2.32 -7.60 9.55
N LYS A 105 2.04 -6.57 10.35
CA LYS A 105 1.65 -6.72 11.77
C LYS A 105 0.15 -6.67 11.90
N VAL A 106 -0.42 -7.78 12.37
CA VAL A 106 -1.82 -7.90 12.75
C VAL A 106 -1.93 -7.65 14.24
N LEU A 107 -2.59 -6.56 14.59
CA LEU A 107 -2.78 -6.11 15.97
C LEU A 107 -4.09 -6.66 16.53
N PRO A 108 -4.19 -6.91 17.84
CA PRO A 108 -5.47 -7.24 18.47
C PRO A 108 -6.50 -6.12 18.26
N SER A 109 -7.77 -6.46 18.20
CA SER A 109 -8.87 -5.49 17.95
C SER A 109 -8.95 -4.35 18.97
N GLY A 110 -8.39 -4.53 20.15
CA GLY A 110 -8.31 -3.51 21.21
C GLY A 110 -7.11 -2.55 21.10
N ASP A 111 -6.16 -2.78 20.20
CA ASP A 111 -4.99 -1.93 20.02
C ASP A 111 -5.41 -0.60 19.39
N ARG A 112 -4.94 0.52 19.97
CA ARG A 112 -5.25 1.87 19.49
C ARG A 112 -4.06 2.57 18.83
N SER A 113 -3.01 1.83 18.52
CA SER A 113 -1.80 2.38 17.87
C SER A 113 -2.02 2.77 16.40
N ILE A 114 -3.11 2.27 15.80
CA ILE A 114 -3.59 2.70 14.48
C ILE A 114 -5.03 3.18 14.57
N LEU A 115 -5.38 4.18 13.77
CA LEU A 115 -6.72 4.74 13.72
C LEU A 115 -7.52 4.13 12.56
N PRO A 116 -8.85 3.99 12.70
CA PRO A 116 -9.72 3.57 11.60
C PRO A 116 -9.60 4.52 10.41
N LEU A 117 -9.61 3.99 9.20
CA LEU A 117 -9.67 4.78 7.98
C LEU A 117 -10.92 5.69 7.99
N GLY A 118 -10.75 6.95 7.63
CA GLY A 118 -11.83 7.93 7.56
C GLY A 118 -12.09 8.74 8.85
N LYS A 119 -11.41 8.45 9.97
CA LYS A 119 -11.48 9.24 11.21
C LYS A 119 -10.23 10.07 11.52
N ALA A 120 -9.16 9.90 10.75
CA ALA A 120 -7.97 10.71 10.91
C ALA A 120 -8.05 11.96 10.04
N THR A 121 -8.41 13.08 10.61
CA THR A 121 -8.04 14.37 10.02
C THR A 121 -6.56 14.56 10.33
N PRO A 122 -5.64 14.57 9.34
CA PRO A 122 -4.22 14.79 9.60
C PRO A 122 -4.08 16.16 10.26
N LYS A 123 -3.60 16.21 11.50
CA LYS A 123 -3.23 17.48 12.13
C LYS A 123 -2.11 18.09 11.27
N GLY A 124 -2.41 19.17 10.54
CA GLY A 124 -1.39 19.98 9.86
C GLY A 124 -1.39 19.95 8.33
N VAL A 125 -2.25 19.21 7.67
CA VAL A 125 -2.49 19.46 6.23
C VAL A 125 -3.44 20.63 6.12
N LYS A 126 -2.91 21.84 5.89
CA LYS A 126 -3.72 22.96 5.37
C LYS A 126 -4.26 22.48 4.04
N THR A 127 -5.54 22.15 3.99
CA THR A 127 -6.26 21.99 2.73
C THR A 127 -6.05 23.28 1.98
N ALA A 128 -5.35 23.24 0.84
CA ALA A 128 -5.31 24.39 -0.05
C ALA A 128 -6.78 24.69 -0.36
N SER A 129 -7.29 25.78 0.17
CA SER A 129 -8.61 26.28 -0.17
C SER A 129 -8.63 26.44 -1.69
N GLN A 130 -9.60 25.82 -2.33
CA GLN A 130 -9.83 26.10 -3.74
C GLN A 130 -10.02 27.61 -3.87
N PRO A 131 -9.40 28.26 -4.86
CA PRO A 131 -9.58 29.69 -5.06
C PRO A 131 -11.07 29.98 -5.20
N THR A 132 -11.53 30.94 -4.44
CA THR A 132 -12.92 31.41 -4.48
C THR A 132 -13.22 31.95 -5.87
N GLU A 133 -14.50 31.95 -6.27
CA GLU A 133 -14.92 32.46 -7.57
C GLU A 133 -14.48 33.93 -7.81
N GLU A 134 -14.29 34.69 -6.75
CA GLU A 134 -13.72 36.06 -6.80
C GLU A 134 -12.25 36.09 -7.19
N GLU A 135 -11.43 35.11 -6.75
CA GLU A 135 -10.02 35.02 -7.15
C GLU A 135 -9.87 34.55 -8.61
N LYS A 136 -10.84 33.75 -9.11
CA LYS A 136 -10.86 33.36 -10.53
C LYS A 136 -11.24 34.50 -11.47
N SER A 137 -12.16 35.38 -11.05
CA SER A 137 -12.54 36.54 -11.86
C SER A 137 -11.41 37.58 -11.93
N ALA A 138 -10.66 37.78 -10.84
CA ALA A 138 -9.52 38.69 -10.81
C ALA A 138 -8.36 38.24 -11.73
N SER A 139 -8.12 36.92 -11.81
CA SER A 139 -7.05 36.39 -12.67
C SER A 139 -7.41 36.46 -14.18
N ILE A 140 -8.69 36.44 -14.52
CA ILE A 140 -9.15 36.55 -15.90
C ILE A 140 -9.06 38.01 -16.36
N GLU A 141 -9.35 39.00 -15.51
CA GLU A 141 -9.23 40.42 -15.85
C GLU A 141 -7.76 40.87 -16.00
N GLU A 142 -6.81 40.22 -15.31
CA GLU A 142 -5.38 40.54 -15.44
C GLU A 142 -4.78 40.01 -16.75
N ASP A 143 -5.23 38.84 -17.20
CA ASP A 143 -4.78 38.21 -18.46
C ASP A 143 -5.31 38.96 -19.71
N ASP A 144 -6.54 39.48 -19.63
CA ASP A 144 -7.12 40.32 -20.70
C ASP A 144 -6.41 41.69 -20.84
N ARG A 145 -5.89 42.24 -19.77
CA ARG A 145 -5.11 43.50 -19.81
C ARG A 145 -3.71 43.32 -20.39
N LEU A 146 -3.13 42.15 -20.30
CA LEU A 146 -1.80 41.82 -20.85
C LEU A 146 -1.86 41.50 -22.36
N SER A 147 -3.01 41.06 -22.84
CA SER A 147 -3.20 40.72 -24.27
C SER A 147 -3.50 41.92 -25.17
N MET A 148 -3.77 43.09 -24.61
CA MET A 148 -4.08 44.34 -25.36
C MET A 148 -2.91 45.35 -25.40
N ARG A 149 -1.66 44.90 -25.16
CA ARG A 149 -0.47 45.75 -25.31
C ARG A 149 0.48 45.29 -26.39
#